data_7aa6f04bfe093781c23f76803f960c21
#
_entry.id   7aa6f04bfe093781c23f76803f960c21
#
_cell.length_a   1.000
_cell.length_b   1.000
_cell.length_c   1.000
_cell.angle_alpha   90.00
_cell.angle_beta   90.00
_cell.angle_gamma   90.00
#
_symmetry.space_group_name_H-M   'P 1'
#
loop_
_entity.id
_entity.type
_entity.pdbx_description
1 polymer ?
#
loop_
_entity_poly.entity_id
_entity_poly.type
_entity_poly.pdbx_seq_one_letter_code
_entity_poly.pdbx_strand_id
1 'polypeptide(L)'
;IYRSIIVNQKVPGGGRHILNKKDIKEIPSMHFRTTDEMLEDFSFLGKEKAYEIVVTNTNKIADMIENVEVIIDTGGIPFSPKMENSNQIVRDMVYNKAHEMYGEILPELIEKRLERELSGIIGGGFDVIYLIAQKLVKKSNDDGYFVGSRGSVGSSLVATMMGITEVNPLPAHYVCEKCFHTIFEIDGRKLSLDYSSGYDLPDMNCPKCGYPMHKDGQDMPFE
;
A
#
# COMPACT_ATOMS: atom_id res chain seq x y z
N ILE A 1 -28.42 4.70 -1.84
CA ILE A 1 -28.31 5.36 -0.52
C ILE A 1 -26.91 5.14 0.05
N TYR A 2 -26.45 3.91 0.30
CA TYR A 2 -25.11 3.66 0.90
C TYR A 2 -23.96 4.28 0.13
N ARG A 3 -23.96 4.18 -1.20
CA ARG A 3 -22.94 4.78 -2.04
C ARG A 3 -22.97 6.32 -1.96
N SER A 4 -24.13 6.92 -1.91
CA SER A 4 -24.26 8.37 -1.74
C SER A 4 -23.67 8.84 -0.41
N ILE A 5 -23.85 8.05 0.67
CA ILE A 5 -23.26 8.34 1.96
C ILE A 5 -21.72 8.28 1.86
N ILE A 6 -21.15 7.21 1.28
CA ILE A 6 -19.69 7.06 1.12
C ILE A 6 -19.09 8.20 0.29
N VAL A 7 -19.73 8.53 -0.85
CA VAL A 7 -19.25 9.60 -1.74
C VAL A 7 -19.28 10.97 -1.07
N ASN A 8 -20.21 11.19 -0.15
CA ASN A 8 -20.34 12.46 0.56
C ASN A 8 -19.46 12.60 1.80
N GLN A 9 -18.84 11.51 2.26
CA GLN A 9 -17.92 11.57 3.39
C GLN A 9 -16.64 12.32 2.99
N LYS A 10 -16.14 13.12 3.93
CA LYS A 10 -14.79 13.69 3.82
C LYS A 10 -13.80 12.60 4.18
N VAL A 11 -12.80 12.41 3.34
CA VAL A 11 -11.65 11.53 3.66
C VAL A 11 -10.67 12.28 4.58
N PRO A 12 -9.87 11.56 5.38
CA PRO A 12 -8.76 12.15 6.12
C PRO A 12 -7.90 13.01 5.19
N GLY A 13 -7.49 14.20 5.63
CA GLY A 13 -6.81 15.18 4.77
C GLY A 13 -7.72 16.19 4.06
N GLY A 14 -9.04 16.15 4.30
CA GLY A 14 -10.00 17.17 3.82
C GLY A 14 -10.47 16.99 2.38
N GLY A 15 -9.99 15.96 1.68
CA GLY A 15 -10.43 15.62 0.33
C GLY A 15 -11.85 15.06 0.29
N ARG A 16 -12.44 15.02 -0.90
CA ARG A 16 -13.73 14.37 -1.16
C ARG A 16 -13.56 13.31 -2.23
N HIS A 17 -14.47 12.33 -2.21
CA HIS A 17 -14.50 11.30 -3.24
C HIS A 17 -14.59 11.93 -4.65
N ILE A 18 -13.90 11.31 -5.63
CA ILE A 18 -13.83 11.82 -7.02
C ILE A 18 -15.21 12.05 -7.66
N LEU A 19 -16.22 11.27 -7.27
CA LEU A 19 -17.61 11.44 -7.72
C LEU A 19 -18.37 12.58 -7.00
N ASN A 20 -17.78 13.22 -5.99
CA ASN A 20 -18.37 14.36 -5.30
C ASN A 20 -17.95 15.67 -5.98
N LYS A 21 -18.30 15.81 -7.25
CA LYS A 21 -18.06 17.02 -8.04
C LYS A 21 -19.35 17.76 -8.28
N LYS A 22 -19.27 19.10 -8.42
CA LYS A 22 -20.46 19.97 -8.60
C LYS A 22 -21.23 19.70 -9.88
N ASP A 23 -20.59 19.15 -10.89
CA ASP A 23 -21.15 18.80 -12.21
C ASP A 23 -21.81 17.43 -12.26
N ILE A 24 -21.58 16.57 -11.28
CA ILE A 24 -22.22 15.25 -11.18
C ILE A 24 -23.50 15.40 -10.37
N LYS A 25 -24.65 15.42 -11.05
CA LYS A 25 -25.97 15.55 -10.43
C LYS A 25 -26.48 14.26 -9.82
N GLU A 26 -26.19 13.13 -10.45
CA GLU A 26 -26.60 11.80 -10.01
C GLU A 26 -25.41 10.85 -9.95
N ILE A 27 -25.33 10.05 -8.89
CA ILE A 27 -24.30 9.05 -8.72
C ILE A 27 -24.76 7.77 -9.44
N PRO A 28 -24.00 7.24 -10.41
CA PRO A 28 -24.36 6.04 -11.15
C PRO A 28 -24.63 4.86 -10.22
N SER A 29 -25.65 4.08 -10.51
CA SER A 29 -25.92 2.83 -9.82
C SER A 29 -24.82 1.79 -10.14
N MET A 30 -24.39 1.03 -9.13
CA MET A 30 -23.35 0.01 -9.24
C MET A 30 -23.77 -1.32 -8.62
N HIS A 31 -25.09 -1.55 -8.47
CA HIS A 31 -25.59 -2.83 -8.01
C HIS A 31 -25.38 -3.93 -9.07
N PHE A 32 -25.38 -5.16 -8.62
CA PHE A 32 -25.41 -6.32 -9.53
C PHE A 32 -26.78 -6.34 -10.24
N ARG A 33 -26.77 -6.27 -11.56
CA ARG A 33 -27.96 -6.25 -12.39
C ARG A 33 -28.30 -7.64 -12.90
N THR A 34 -29.60 -7.94 -12.93
CA THR A 34 -30.11 -9.08 -13.68
C THR A 34 -30.03 -8.84 -15.18
N THR A 35 -30.21 -9.91 -15.99
CA THR A 35 -30.23 -9.79 -17.45
C THR A 35 -31.32 -8.83 -17.94
N ASP A 36 -32.49 -8.89 -17.33
CA ASP A 36 -33.62 -8.01 -17.71
C ASP A 36 -33.33 -6.55 -17.41
N GLU A 37 -32.78 -6.24 -16.24
CA GLU A 37 -32.34 -4.87 -15.87
C GLU A 37 -31.25 -4.37 -16.83
N MET A 38 -30.29 -5.23 -17.22
CA MET A 38 -29.29 -4.86 -18.21
C MET A 38 -29.89 -4.59 -19.60
N LEU A 39 -30.85 -5.41 -20.04
CA LEU A 39 -31.54 -5.18 -21.31
C LEU A 39 -32.35 -3.87 -21.30
N GLU A 40 -32.95 -3.52 -20.16
CA GLU A 40 -33.62 -2.24 -19.96
C GLU A 40 -32.66 -1.06 -20.03
N ASP A 41 -31.53 -1.12 -19.30
CA ASP A 41 -30.48 -0.10 -19.30
C ASP A 41 -29.91 0.16 -20.73
N PHE A 42 -29.83 -0.88 -21.58
CA PHE A 42 -29.36 -0.77 -22.96
C PHE A 42 -30.48 -0.59 -24.01
N SER A 43 -31.73 -0.38 -23.58
CA SER A 43 -32.91 -0.25 -24.46
C SER A 43 -32.78 0.88 -25.50
N PHE A 44 -31.99 1.91 -25.22
CA PHE A 44 -31.72 3.03 -26.14
C PHE A 44 -31.01 2.60 -27.44
N LEU A 45 -30.40 1.41 -27.48
CA LEU A 45 -29.76 0.84 -28.68
C LEU A 45 -30.72 0.06 -29.56
N GLY A 46 -31.97 -0.13 -29.12
CA GLY A 46 -32.96 -1.01 -29.76
C GLY A 46 -32.79 -2.48 -29.31
N LYS A 47 -33.87 -3.25 -29.40
CA LYS A 47 -33.98 -4.60 -28.83
C LYS A 47 -32.89 -5.57 -29.31
N GLU A 48 -32.65 -5.59 -30.62
CA GLU A 48 -31.68 -6.51 -31.24
C GLU A 48 -30.24 -6.21 -30.74
N LYS A 49 -29.85 -4.95 -30.78
CA LYS A 49 -28.49 -4.55 -30.34
C LYS A 49 -28.30 -4.67 -28.84
N ALA A 50 -29.30 -4.37 -28.05
CA ALA A 50 -29.27 -4.59 -26.61
C ALA A 50 -29.09 -6.08 -26.30
N TYR A 51 -29.84 -6.97 -26.95
CA TYR A 51 -29.71 -8.41 -26.77
C TYR A 51 -28.33 -8.94 -27.21
N GLU A 52 -27.84 -8.46 -28.35
CA GLU A 52 -26.49 -8.81 -28.84
C GLU A 52 -25.42 -8.49 -27.79
N ILE A 53 -25.45 -7.30 -27.22
CA ILE A 53 -24.43 -6.84 -26.27
C ILE A 53 -24.58 -7.54 -24.91
N VAL A 54 -25.79 -7.60 -24.38
CA VAL A 54 -26.04 -8.08 -23.01
C VAL A 54 -26.04 -9.59 -22.92
N VAL A 55 -26.55 -10.29 -23.94
CA VAL A 55 -26.73 -11.76 -23.88
C VAL A 55 -25.78 -12.48 -24.82
N THR A 56 -25.82 -12.17 -26.12
CA THR A 56 -25.08 -12.95 -27.10
C THR A 56 -23.57 -12.83 -26.91
N ASN A 57 -23.05 -11.61 -26.81
CA ASN A 57 -21.61 -11.37 -26.70
C ASN A 57 -21.05 -11.80 -25.34
N THR A 58 -21.80 -11.63 -24.25
CA THR A 58 -21.38 -12.08 -22.90
C THR A 58 -21.29 -13.59 -22.81
N ASN A 59 -22.29 -14.32 -23.36
CA ASN A 59 -22.23 -15.78 -23.43
C ASN A 59 -21.10 -16.26 -24.35
N LYS A 60 -20.94 -15.63 -25.51
CA LYS A 60 -19.84 -15.95 -26.41
C LYS A 60 -18.47 -15.81 -25.75
N ILE A 61 -18.26 -14.78 -24.94
CA ILE A 61 -17.01 -14.62 -24.15
C ILE A 61 -16.90 -15.73 -23.11
N ALA A 62 -17.98 -16.03 -22.38
CA ALA A 62 -17.98 -17.11 -21.40
C ALA A 62 -17.66 -18.48 -22.02
N ASP A 63 -18.22 -18.76 -23.19
CA ASP A 63 -17.98 -20.00 -23.93
C ASP A 63 -16.53 -20.14 -24.47
N MET A 64 -15.78 -19.03 -24.54
CA MET A 64 -14.37 -19.05 -24.90
C MET A 64 -13.44 -19.41 -23.73
N ILE A 65 -13.97 -19.47 -22.52
CA ILE A 65 -13.19 -19.77 -21.31
C ILE A 65 -13.14 -21.30 -21.15
N GLU A 66 -11.93 -21.82 -21.11
CA GLU A 66 -11.66 -23.24 -20.90
C GLU A 66 -11.02 -23.44 -19.51
N ASN A 67 -11.25 -24.63 -18.95
CA ASN A 67 -10.51 -25.06 -17.77
C ASN A 67 -9.09 -25.45 -18.22
N VAL A 68 -8.11 -24.67 -17.76
CA VAL A 68 -6.70 -24.95 -18.05
C VAL A 68 -6.07 -25.61 -16.82
N GLU A 69 -5.49 -26.78 -17.02
CA GLU A 69 -4.63 -27.38 -16.01
C GLU A 69 -3.31 -26.61 -15.95
N VAL A 70 -2.94 -26.13 -14.78
CA VAL A 70 -1.68 -25.44 -14.56
C VAL A 70 -0.54 -26.44 -14.69
N ILE A 71 0.49 -26.14 -15.48
CA ILE A 71 1.65 -27.02 -15.69
C ILE A 71 2.38 -27.37 -14.38
N ILE A 72 2.32 -26.45 -13.40
CA ILE A 72 2.95 -26.65 -12.09
C ILE A 72 1.84 -26.66 -11.04
N ASP A 73 1.55 -27.82 -10.47
CA ASP A 73 0.69 -27.96 -9.31
C ASP A 73 1.50 -27.66 -8.04
N THR A 74 1.22 -26.52 -7.43
CA THR A 74 1.84 -26.11 -6.16
C THR A 74 0.99 -26.47 -4.95
N GLY A 75 -0.14 -27.17 -5.13
CA GLY A 75 -1.12 -27.42 -4.06
C GLY A 75 -1.74 -26.15 -3.51
N GLY A 76 -1.82 -25.06 -4.31
CA GLY A 76 -2.33 -23.76 -3.90
C GLY A 76 -1.34 -22.90 -3.08
N ILE A 77 -0.11 -23.37 -2.91
CA ILE A 77 0.95 -22.63 -2.18
C ILE A 77 1.85 -21.93 -3.21
N PRO A 78 2.16 -20.64 -3.05
CA PRO A 78 3.13 -19.97 -3.91
C PRO A 78 4.46 -20.70 -3.92
N PHE A 79 5.01 -20.94 -5.12
CA PHE A 79 6.33 -21.54 -5.23
C PHE A 79 7.39 -20.53 -4.79
N SER A 80 8.07 -20.83 -3.69
CA SER A 80 9.19 -20.05 -3.18
C SER A 80 10.46 -20.92 -3.17
N PRO A 81 11.57 -20.44 -3.76
CA PRO A 81 12.83 -21.18 -3.68
C PRO A 81 13.30 -21.27 -2.23
N LYS A 82 14.01 -22.34 -1.89
CA LYS A 82 14.59 -22.49 -0.54
C LYS A 82 15.84 -21.63 -0.40
N MET A 83 15.87 -20.80 0.63
CA MET A 83 17.07 -20.04 1.05
C MET A 83 17.30 -20.30 2.54
N GLU A 84 18.52 -20.75 2.87
CA GLU A 84 18.88 -21.01 4.26
C GLU A 84 18.86 -19.71 5.09
N ASN A 85 18.34 -19.79 6.29
CA ASN A 85 18.28 -18.69 7.25
C ASN A 85 17.59 -17.41 6.74
N SER A 86 16.74 -17.50 5.71
CA SER A 86 16.07 -16.34 5.10
C SER A 86 15.30 -15.48 6.12
N ASN A 87 14.62 -16.12 7.05
CA ASN A 87 13.88 -15.45 8.12
C ASN A 87 14.79 -14.58 9.01
N GLN A 88 15.95 -15.12 9.42
CA GLN A 88 16.89 -14.38 10.25
C GLN A 88 17.55 -13.25 9.46
N ILE A 89 17.94 -13.51 8.21
CA ILE A 89 18.54 -12.49 7.33
C ILE A 89 17.59 -11.30 7.15
N VAL A 90 16.30 -11.57 6.92
CA VAL A 90 15.29 -10.50 6.79
C VAL A 90 15.19 -9.70 8.11
N ARG A 91 15.09 -10.39 9.25
CA ARG A 91 15.02 -9.71 10.56
C ARG A 91 16.24 -8.83 10.79
N ASP A 92 17.43 -9.36 10.57
CA ASP A 92 18.68 -8.62 10.77
C ASP A 92 18.78 -7.38 9.88
N MET A 93 18.42 -7.53 8.60
CA MET A 93 18.41 -6.39 7.67
C MET A 93 17.45 -5.29 8.14
N VAL A 94 16.23 -5.69 8.51
CA VAL A 94 15.17 -4.76 8.93
C VAL A 94 15.57 -4.03 10.21
N TYR A 95 16.00 -4.74 11.25
CA TYR A 95 16.37 -4.12 12.52
C TYR A 95 17.64 -3.29 12.43
N ASN A 96 18.65 -3.74 11.68
CA ASN A 96 19.87 -2.96 11.45
C ASN A 96 19.51 -1.60 10.81
N LYS A 97 18.65 -1.59 9.78
CA LYS A 97 18.23 -0.35 9.14
C LYS A 97 17.34 0.51 10.04
N ALA A 98 16.43 -0.11 10.79
CA ALA A 98 15.60 0.62 11.74
C ALA A 98 16.43 1.30 12.84
N HIS A 99 17.45 0.62 13.38
CA HIS A 99 18.38 1.20 14.36
C HIS A 99 19.27 2.29 13.75
N GLU A 100 19.70 2.14 12.50
CA GLU A 100 20.42 3.20 11.77
C GLU A 100 19.59 4.47 11.64
N MET A 101 18.27 4.35 11.39
CA MET A 101 17.39 5.50 11.19
C MET A 101 16.85 6.10 12.49
N TYR A 102 16.50 5.27 13.46
CA TYR A 102 15.75 5.67 14.65
C TYR A 102 16.50 5.47 15.98
N GLY A 103 17.74 4.95 15.94
CA GLY A 103 18.60 4.73 17.12
C GLY A 103 18.42 3.35 17.77
N GLU A 104 19.23 3.08 18.81
CA GLU A 104 19.24 1.77 19.48
C GLU A 104 17.92 1.40 20.15
N ILE A 105 17.19 2.39 20.65
CA ILE A 105 15.87 2.20 21.26
C ILE A 105 14.82 2.70 20.28
N LEU A 106 14.16 1.77 19.63
CA LEU A 106 13.12 2.11 18.65
C LEU A 106 11.87 2.68 19.36
N PRO A 107 11.22 3.70 18.78
CA PRO A 107 9.89 4.11 19.22
C PRO A 107 8.90 2.93 19.17
N GLU A 108 8.07 2.78 20.18
CA GLU A 108 7.10 1.67 20.32
C GLU A 108 6.21 1.48 19.08
N LEU A 109 5.81 2.58 18.42
CA LEU A 109 5.01 2.54 17.20
C LEU A 109 5.74 1.84 16.07
N ILE A 110 7.04 2.12 15.89
CA ILE A 110 7.89 1.52 14.85
C ILE A 110 8.10 0.04 15.15
N GLU A 111 8.49 -0.28 16.38
CA GLU A 111 8.74 -1.67 16.78
C GLU A 111 7.50 -2.55 16.62
N LYS A 112 6.33 -2.10 17.08
CA LYS A 112 5.06 -2.82 16.89
C LYS A 112 4.71 -3.00 15.42
N ARG A 113 4.98 -2.00 14.59
CA ARG A 113 4.73 -2.08 13.16
C ARG A 113 5.64 -3.12 12.49
N LEU A 114 6.94 -3.09 12.80
CA LEU A 114 7.91 -4.05 12.26
C LEU A 114 7.58 -5.47 12.67
N GLU A 115 7.31 -5.73 13.95
CA GLU A 115 6.96 -7.08 14.43
C GLU A 115 5.67 -7.61 13.79
N ARG A 116 4.67 -6.78 13.63
CA ARG A 116 3.41 -7.16 12.96
C ARG A 116 3.68 -7.59 11.50
N GLU A 117 4.45 -6.79 10.76
CA GLU A 117 4.75 -7.06 9.35
C GLU A 117 5.67 -8.29 9.21
N LEU A 118 6.75 -8.37 10.00
CA LEU A 118 7.68 -9.51 10.00
C LEU A 118 6.97 -10.82 10.35
N SER A 119 6.05 -10.77 11.31
CA SER A 119 5.25 -11.96 11.67
C SER A 119 4.40 -12.46 10.49
N GLY A 120 3.78 -11.56 9.75
CA GLY A 120 3.00 -11.90 8.55
C GLY A 120 3.89 -12.41 7.40
N ILE A 121 4.99 -11.72 7.12
CA ILE A 121 5.91 -12.05 6.03
C ILE A 121 6.58 -13.40 6.27
N ILE A 122 7.16 -13.61 7.45
CA ILE A 122 7.87 -14.84 7.80
C ILE A 122 6.86 -15.98 8.02
N GLY A 123 5.76 -15.72 8.73
CA GLY A 123 4.72 -16.73 8.97
C GLY A 123 4.03 -17.21 7.70
N GLY A 124 3.94 -16.35 6.68
CA GLY A 124 3.44 -16.69 5.35
C GLY A 124 4.47 -17.31 4.41
N GLY A 125 5.76 -17.40 4.82
CA GLY A 125 6.85 -17.92 3.97
C GLY A 125 7.26 -16.97 2.84
N PHE A 126 7.00 -15.65 3.00
CA PHE A 126 7.33 -14.63 1.99
C PHE A 126 8.71 -13.99 2.16
N ASP A 127 9.45 -14.35 3.22
CA ASP A 127 10.77 -13.83 3.54
C ASP A 127 11.78 -14.02 2.38
N VAL A 128 11.76 -15.17 1.71
CA VAL A 128 12.60 -15.42 0.53
C VAL A 128 12.25 -14.47 -0.63
N ILE A 129 10.96 -14.21 -0.85
CA ILE A 129 10.50 -13.29 -1.91
C ILE A 129 10.97 -11.86 -1.61
N TYR A 130 10.91 -11.44 -0.35
CA TYR A 130 11.45 -10.14 0.08
C TYR A 130 12.96 -10.05 -0.15
N LEU A 131 13.73 -11.12 0.15
CA LEU A 131 15.17 -11.16 -0.13
C LEU A 131 15.49 -11.09 -1.63
N ILE A 132 14.71 -11.78 -2.46
CA ILE A 132 14.88 -11.71 -3.92
C ILE A 132 14.60 -10.31 -4.41
N ALA A 133 13.49 -9.71 -3.99
CA ALA A 133 13.13 -8.33 -4.36
C ALA A 133 14.23 -7.34 -3.94
N GLN A 134 14.72 -7.45 -2.71
CA GLN A 134 15.82 -6.61 -2.20
C GLN A 134 17.07 -6.73 -3.06
N LYS A 135 17.50 -7.96 -3.41
CA LYS A 135 18.69 -8.19 -4.25
C LYS A 135 18.49 -7.60 -5.65
N LEU A 136 17.31 -7.75 -6.24
CA LEU A 136 17.00 -7.20 -7.57
C LEU A 136 17.01 -5.68 -7.56
N VAL A 137 16.35 -5.05 -6.59
CA VAL A 137 16.32 -3.60 -6.46
C VAL A 137 17.72 -3.06 -6.21
N LYS A 138 18.47 -3.66 -5.27
CA LYS A 138 19.85 -3.26 -5.00
C LYS A 138 20.71 -3.36 -6.26
N LYS A 139 20.65 -4.48 -6.98
CA LYS A 139 21.44 -4.66 -8.21
C LYS A 139 21.08 -3.63 -9.27
N SER A 140 19.80 -3.34 -9.46
CA SER A 140 19.34 -2.32 -10.41
C SER A 140 19.90 -0.93 -10.04
N ASN A 141 19.81 -0.55 -8.77
CA ASN A 141 20.35 0.72 -8.29
C ASN A 141 21.88 0.80 -8.42
N ASP A 142 22.59 -0.30 -8.09
CA ASP A 142 24.06 -0.39 -8.24
C ASP A 142 24.50 -0.24 -9.71
N ASP A 143 23.65 -0.65 -10.65
CA ASP A 143 23.87 -0.49 -12.11
C ASP A 143 23.43 0.90 -12.63
N GLY A 144 22.92 1.78 -11.75
CA GLY A 144 22.50 3.15 -12.10
C GLY A 144 21.07 3.26 -12.61
N TYR A 145 20.25 2.22 -12.46
CA TYR A 145 18.82 2.22 -12.84
C TYR A 145 17.95 2.35 -11.61
N PHE A 146 17.22 3.45 -11.50
CA PHE A 146 16.29 3.67 -10.40
C PHE A 146 15.09 2.75 -10.49
N VAL A 147 14.70 2.21 -9.33
CA VAL A 147 13.51 1.38 -9.17
C VAL A 147 12.49 2.14 -8.34
N GLY A 148 11.33 2.43 -8.92
CA GLY A 148 10.19 3.01 -8.20
C GLY A 148 9.23 1.91 -7.73
N SER A 149 8.75 2.03 -6.50
CA SER A 149 7.75 1.13 -5.96
C SER A 149 6.35 1.40 -6.54
N ARG A 150 5.56 0.33 -6.73
CA ARG A 150 4.18 0.41 -7.19
C ARG A 150 3.30 -0.58 -6.41
N GLY A 151 2.09 -0.16 -6.09
CA GLY A 151 1.13 -0.99 -5.37
C GLY A 151 1.42 -1.09 -3.86
N SER A 152 0.94 -2.16 -3.23
CA SER A 152 0.96 -2.35 -1.78
C SER A 152 2.35 -2.45 -1.15
N VAL A 153 3.42 -2.68 -1.93
CA VAL A 153 4.78 -2.68 -1.39
C VAL A 153 5.16 -1.34 -0.73
N GLY A 154 4.58 -0.23 -1.19
CA GLY A 154 4.76 1.10 -0.58
C GLY A 154 4.12 1.24 0.80
N SER A 155 3.26 0.32 1.22
CA SER A 155 2.67 0.29 2.57
C SER A 155 3.45 -0.57 3.57
N SER A 156 4.51 -1.26 3.15
CA SER A 156 5.32 -2.13 4.00
C SER A 156 6.54 -1.41 4.56
N LEU A 157 6.58 -1.24 5.87
CA LEU A 157 7.75 -0.69 6.58
C LEU A 157 8.95 -1.65 6.48
N VAL A 158 8.71 -2.95 6.49
CA VAL A 158 9.75 -3.96 6.27
C VAL A 158 10.39 -3.78 4.89
N ALA A 159 9.60 -3.54 3.84
CA ALA A 159 10.13 -3.27 2.50
C ALA A 159 10.99 -2.00 2.46
N THR A 160 10.59 -0.95 3.19
CA THR A 160 11.38 0.28 3.36
C THR A 160 12.72 -0.01 4.04
N MET A 161 12.70 -0.71 5.17
CA MET A 161 13.92 -1.06 5.92
C MET A 161 14.86 -1.96 5.12
N MET A 162 14.33 -2.80 4.24
CA MET A 162 15.14 -3.62 3.34
C MET A 162 15.63 -2.88 2.09
N GLY A 163 15.24 -1.62 1.88
CA GLY A 163 15.61 -0.85 0.68
C GLY A 163 14.93 -1.36 -0.61
N ILE A 164 13.78 -2.01 -0.49
CA ILE A 164 12.95 -2.44 -1.63
C ILE A 164 12.14 -1.24 -2.16
N THR A 165 11.73 -0.36 -1.27
CA THR A 165 11.03 0.89 -1.56
C THR A 165 11.64 2.06 -0.78
N GLU A 166 11.56 3.24 -1.35
CA GLU A 166 11.95 4.50 -0.69
C GLU A 166 10.80 5.13 0.11
N VAL A 167 9.59 4.60 -0.02
CA VAL A 167 8.41 5.12 0.67
C VAL A 167 8.40 4.69 2.13
N ASN A 168 8.30 5.65 3.05
CA ASN A 168 8.12 5.38 4.46
C ASN A 168 6.62 5.41 4.82
N PRO A 169 5.98 4.25 5.13
CA PRO A 169 4.55 4.19 5.36
C PRO A 169 4.12 4.62 6.77
N LEU A 170 5.05 4.99 7.63
CA LEU A 170 4.72 5.47 8.97
C LEU A 170 3.89 6.76 8.92
N PRO A 171 3.15 7.10 9.98
CA PRO A 171 2.54 8.41 10.10
C PRO A 171 3.55 9.55 9.96
N ALA A 172 3.10 10.72 9.53
CA ALA A 172 3.94 11.92 9.43
C ALA A 172 4.68 12.15 10.76
N HIS A 173 6.00 12.30 10.69
CA HIS A 173 6.86 12.42 11.87
C HIS A 173 8.16 13.18 11.57
N TYR A 174 8.79 13.59 12.65
CA TYR A 174 10.15 14.11 12.64
C TYR A 174 11.11 13.07 13.22
N VAL A 175 12.32 13.01 12.67
CA VAL A 175 13.43 12.26 13.23
C VAL A 175 14.71 13.11 13.21
N CYS A 176 15.44 13.11 14.31
CA CYS A 176 16.72 13.81 14.41
C CYS A 176 17.86 12.87 14.03
N GLU A 177 18.53 13.12 12.94
CA GLU A 177 19.68 12.31 12.47
C GLU A 177 20.86 12.31 13.44
N LYS A 178 20.96 13.29 14.37
CA LYS A 178 22.05 13.41 15.33
C LYS A 178 21.81 12.64 16.62
N CYS A 179 20.58 12.68 17.17
CA CYS A 179 20.28 12.07 18.48
C CYS A 179 19.09 11.09 18.43
N PHE A 180 18.59 10.80 17.25
CA PHE A 180 17.50 9.85 16.96
C PHE A 180 16.18 10.16 17.69
N HIS A 181 16.05 11.40 18.21
CA HIS A 181 14.78 11.81 18.80
C HIS A 181 13.70 11.88 17.74
N THR A 182 12.68 11.04 17.89
CA THR A 182 11.57 10.92 16.96
C THR A 182 10.30 11.49 17.57
N ILE A 183 9.52 12.26 16.78
CA ILE A 183 8.31 12.95 17.23
C ILE A 183 7.15 12.58 16.27
N PHE A 184 6.16 11.87 16.77
CA PHE A 184 4.90 11.56 16.09
C PHE A 184 3.74 12.44 16.55
N GLU A 185 3.90 13.10 17.69
CA GLU A 185 2.88 13.97 18.28
C GLU A 185 3.52 15.19 18.96
N ILE A 186 2.81 16.31 18.97
CA ILE A 186 3.19 17.54 19.68
C ILE A 186 2.00 17.94 20.55
N ASP A 187 2.25 18.22 21.83
CA ASP A 187 1.24 18.61 22.84
C ASP A 187 0.07 17.60 22.91
N GLY A 188 0.36 16.30 22.79
CA GLY A 188 -0.62 15.22 22.81
C GLY A 188 -1.47 15.09 21.55
N ARG A 189 -1.16 15.85 20.49
CA ARG A 189 -1.84 15.78 19.19
C ARG A 189 -0.93 15.10 18.15
N LYS A 190 -1.44 14.03 17.55
CA LYS A 190 -0.73 13.30 16.48
C LYS A 190 -0.57 14.17 15.24
N LEU A 191 0.63 14.21 14.66
CA LEU A 191 0.94 14.97 13.46
C LEU A 191 0.15 14.50 12.25
N SER A 192 -0.14 13.19 12.14
CA SER A 192 -0.92 12.62 11.04
C SER A 192 -2.39 13.08 10.99
N LEU A 193 -2.91 13.71 12.04
CA LEU A 193 -4.26 14.30 12.02
C LEU A 193 -4.32 15.59 11.20
N ASP A 194 -3.21 16.30 11.11
CA ASP A 194 -3.10 17.59 10.42
C ASP A 194 -2.31 17.49 9.10
N TYR A 195 -1.42 16.51 8.99
CA TYR A 195 -0.52 16.32 7.85
C TYR A 195 -0.61 14.89 7.33
N SER A 196 -0.97 14.71 6.09
CA SER A 196 -1.03 13.40 5.42
C SER A 196 0.34 12.90 4.97
N SER A 197 1.33 13.79 4.94
CA SER A 197 2.71 13.48 4.58
C SER A 197 3.68 14.22 5.48
N GLY A 198 4.76 13.56 5.84
CA GLY A 198 5.86 14.19 6.57
C GLY A 198 6.48 15.36 5.81
N TYR A 199 6.46 15.35 4.49
CA TYR A 199 6.99 16.46 3.67
C TYR A 199 6.22 17.78 3.87
N ASP A 200 4.95 17.70 4.28
CA ASP A 200 4.12 18.88 4.53
C ASP A 200 4.33 19.49 5.94
N LEU A 201 5.10 18.79 6.80
CA LEU A 201 5.43 19.29 8.13
C LEU A 201 6.28 20.57 8.05
N PRO A 202 6.06 21.57 8.93
CA PRO A 202 6.93 22.73 9.00
C PRO A 202 8.34 22.35 9.44
N ASP A 203 9.34 23.14 9.03
CA ASP A 203 10.72 22.92 9.47
C ASP A 203 10.85 23.19 10.97
N MET A 204 11.55 22.30 11.66
CA MET A 204 11.85 22.48 13.08
C MET A 204 13.22 21.94 13.47
N ASN A 205 13.77 22.49 14.55
CA ASN A 205 14.98 21.98 15.17
C ASN A 205 14.63 21.02 16.31
N CYS A 206 15.47 20.03 16.50
CA CYS A 206 15.31 19.03 17.54
C CYS A 206 15.29 19.70 18.93
N PRO A 207 14.23 19.49 19.74
CA PRO A 207 14.14 20.07 21.07
C PRO A 207 15.20 19.53 22.04
N LYS A 208 15.82 18.38 21.74
CA LYS A 208 16.87 17.79 22.60
C LYS A 208 18.27 18.27 22.27
N CYS A 209 18.63 18.50 21.00
CA CYS A 209 19.99 18.78 20.62
C CYS A 209 20.16 19.99 19.68
N GLY A 210 19.06 20.65 19.28
CA GLY A 210 19.07 21.82 18.41
C GLY A 210 19.39 21.55 16.91
N TYR A 211 19.63 20.28 16.54
CA TYR A 211 19.92 19.92 15.14
C TYR A 211 18.63 19.96 14.29
N PRO A 212 18.69 20.36 13.00
CA PRO A 212 17.53 20.29 12.13
C PRO A 212 16.95 18.88 12.08
N MET A 213 15.63 18.75 12.15
CA MET A 213 14.97 17.46 12.08
C MET A 213 14.61 17.09 10.64
N HIS A 214 14.83 15.83 10.30
CA HIS A 214 14.33 15.24 9.07
C HIS A 214 12.81 14.98 9.19
N LYS A 215 12.08 15.17 8.10
CA LYS A 215 10.63 15.04 8.01
C LYS A 215 10.30 13.85 7.10
N ASP A 216 9.48 12.89 7.59
CA ASP A 216 9.18 11.68 6.85
C ASP A 216 7.79 11.13 7.20
N GLY A 217 7.35 10.09 6.48
CA GLY A 217 6.08 9.40 6.70
C GLY A 217 4.97 9.77 5.73
N GLN A 218 4.24 8.76 5.22
CA GLN A 218 3.15 8.90 4.26
C GLN A 218 1.80 8.39 4.81
N ASP A 219 1.75 8.00 6.09
CA ASP A 219 0.57 7.51 6.80
C ASP A 219 -0.20 6.42 6.04
N MET A 220 0.52 5.40 5.57
CA MET A 220 -0.06 4.28 4.82
C MET A 220 -0.31 3.09 5.75
N PRO A 221 -1.57 2.59 5.84
CA PRO A 221 -1.85 1.36 6.56
C PRO A 221 -1.20 0.17 5.85
N PHE A 222 -0.73 -0.81 6.62
CA PHE A 222 -0.23 -2.08 6.07
C PHE A 222 -1.42 -2.93 5.60
N GLU A 223 -1.37 -3.35 4.32
CA GLU A 223 -2.33 -4.22 3.65
C GLU A 223 -1.79 -5.65 3.52
#